data_e2fbc43ed95faeee4e1d573f64cca3fa
#
_entry.id   e2fbc43ed95faeee4e1d573f64cca3fa
#
_cell.length_a   1.000
_cell.length_b   1.000
_cell.length_c   1.000
_cell.angle_alpha   90.00
_cell.angle_beta   90.00
_cell.angle_gamma   90.00
#
_symmetry.space_group_name_H-M   'P 1'
#
loop_
_entity.id
_entity.type
_entity.pdbx_description
1 polymer ?
#
loop_
_entity_poly.entity_id
_entity_poly.type
_entity_poly.pdbx_seq_one_letter_code
_entity_poly.pdbx_strand_id
1 'polypeptide(L)'
;KPTIVVSGINLFQGGTLTVYYNFCDEIIESKLYEKYHFILFVHKVSLFEKYQSYFEIIELPESRKSWFKRMYYEYLYFKKYSKDKDIYLWISIHDMTPKVHAKHQITYFHNPTFAYKAGWKDFKYNKKVFLFSLFYKYLYKINVHANDYVIVQQDWIASSMQKLLNMDLNHICVMRAEHGIDTSKYQNVEKIQPYTFFFPSVSRHFKNFEIICEATKRLNSEFNQDLYQVVLTIDGTEDTYAKDVVNQYNSVSNIHFTGLLSLDEVFTYYKKSSCLIFPSKLETWGLPISEAKEFDLPMIVADLPYAHETVGTYDGVCFFDVNDADDLKEKMKKAILKEDVFSLATYKNTSPNVCKSWNEVITKL
;
A
#
# COMPACT_ATOMS: atom_id res chain seq x y z
N LYS A 1 23.18 24.13 11.14
CA LYS A 1 21.97 23.28 11.21
C LYS A 1 22.41 21.82 11.29
N PRO A 2 21.84 21.00 12.19
CA PRO A 2 22.10 19.57 12.18
C PRO A 2 21.71 18.97 10.83
N THR A 3 22.48 18.00 10.33
CA THR A 3 22.25 17.38 9.03
C THR A 3 21.35 16.16 9.15
N ILE A 4 20.28 16.11 8.37
CA ILE A 4 19.40 14.95 8.21
C ILE A 4 19.59 14.41 6.79
N VAL A 5 19.95 13.14 6.68
CA VAL A 5 20.07 12.45 5.41
C VAL A 5 18.86 11.54 5.20
N VAL A 6 18.25 11.61 4.02
CA VAL A 6 17.10 10.78 3.66
C VAL A 6 17.44 9.97 2.41
N SER A 7 17.37 8.65 2.49
CA SER A 7 17.66 7.77 1.36
C SER A 7 16.42 7.05 0.86
N GLY A 8 16.14 7.24 -0.45
CA GLY A 8 15.05 6.58 -1.19
C GLY A 8 15.51 6.18 -2.59
N ILE A 9 16.73 5.65 -2.72
CA ILE A 9 17.44 5.43 -3.98
C ILE A 9 16.82 4.42 -4.95
N ASN A 10 15.82 3.69 -4.54
CA ASN A 10 15.08 2.76 -5.40
C ASN A 10 13.63 3.19 -5.65
N LEU A 11 13.19 4.31 -5.08
CA LEU A 11 11.84 4.83 -5.24
C LEU A 11 11.76 5.65 -6.53
N PHE A 12 10.85 5.27 -7.45
CA PHE A 12 10.77 5.90 -8.78
C PHE A 12 9.36 5.98 -9.34
N GLN A 13 8.38 5.27 -8.73
CA GLN A 13 6.97 5.27 -9.14
C GLN A 13 6.06 4.68 -8.07
N GLY A 14 4.76 4.95 -8.21
CA GLY A 14 3.70 4.36 -7.38
C GLY A 14 3.71 4.82 -5.92
N GLY A 15 2.98 4.12 -5.06
CA GLY A 15 2.74 4.51 -3.68
C GLY A 15 4.00 4.73 -2.83
N THR A 16 5.09 4.01 -3.12
CA THR A 16 6.36 4.20 -2.39
C THR A 16 7.03 5.54 -2.71
N LEU A 17 6.96 5.99 -3.97
CA LEU A 17 7.43 7.32 -4.35
C LEU A 17 6.53 8.41 -3.73
N THR A 18 5.23 8.18 -3.68
CA THR A 18 4.28 9.08 -3.01
C THR A 18 4.63 9.28 -1.54
N VAL A 19 5.04 8.23 -0.82
CA VAL A 19 5.50 8.39 0.58
C VAL A 19 6.72 9.31 0.66
N TYR A 20 7.65 9.26 -0.30
CA TYR A 20 8.80 10.16 -0.31
C TYR A 20 8.39 11.60 -0.61
N TYR A 21 7.44 11.80 -1.53
CA TYR A 21 6.89 13.14 -1.80
C TYR A 21 6.16 13.71 -0.57
N ASN A 22 5.33 12.91 0.07
CA ASN A 22 4.62 13.32 1.29
C ASN A 22 5.59 13.69 2.41
N PHE A 23 6.70 12.94 2.55
CA PHE A 23 7.78 13.34 3.44
C PHE A 23 8.31 14.74 3.10
N CYS A 24 8.67 14.98 1.83
CA CYS A 24 9.21 16.27 1.40
C CYS A 24 8.21 17.41 1.60
N ASP A 25 6.96 17.20 1.22
CA ASP A 25 5.89 18.21 1.34
C ASP A 25 5.65 18.55 2.83
N GLU A 26 5.60 17.53 3.72
CA GLU A 26 5.44 17.75 5.17
C GLU A 26 6.63 18.51 5.81
N ILE A 27 7.87 18.21 5.39
CA ILE A 27 9.06 18.92 5.88
C ILE A 27 9.01 20.39 5.47
N ILE A 28 8.47 20.71 4.29
CA ILE A 28 8.29 22.09 3.81
C ILE A 28 7.17 22.78 4.58
N GLU A 29 6.01 22.15 4.71
CA GLU A 29 4.84 22.70 5.42
C GLU A 29 5.15 22.97 6.90
N SER A 30 5.85 22.05 7.55
CA SER A 30 6.29 22.21 8.96
C SER A 30 7.48 23.14 9.15
N LYS A 31 8.09 23.64 8.05
CA LYS A 31 9.30 24.47 8.04
C LYS A 31 10.51 23.84 8.74
N LEU A 32 10.56 22.52 8.82
CA LEU A 32 11.71 21.82 9.41
C LEU A 32 13.01 22.07 8.63
N TYR A 33 12.94 22.34 7.33
CA TYR A 33 14.11 22.72 6.52
C TYR A 33 14.79 24.03 7.00
N GLU A 34 14.12 24.86 7.78
CA GLU A 34 14.73 26.04 8.40
C GLU A 34 15.60 25.66 9.62
N LYS A 35 15.27 24.56 10.30
CA LYS A 35 15.99 24.06 11.49
C LYS A 35 17.11 23.10 11.15
N TYR A 36 16.88 22.22 10.18
CA TYR A 36 17.78 21.16 9.75
C TYR A 36 18.27 21.37 8.32
N HIS A 37 19.45 20.82 8.00
CA HIS A 37 19.94 20.71 6.63
C HIS A 37 19.60 19.33 6.10
N PHE A 38 18.75 19.26 5.07
CA PHE A 38 18.31 17.98 4.49
C PHE A 38 19.09 17.63 3.23
N ILE A 39 19.60 16.41 3.18
CA ILE A 39 20.26 15.80 2.03
C ILE A 39 19.44 14.60 1.58
N LEU A 40 18.89 14.65 0.37
CA LEU A 40 18.06 13.59 -0.19
C LEU A 40 18.86 12.74 -1.20
N PHE A 41 19.02 11.45 -0.94
CA PHE A 41 19.49 10.50 -1.93
C PHE A 41 18.32 9.94 -2.73
N VAL A 42 18.33 10.19 -4.03
CA VAL A 42 17.25 9.82 -4.95
C VAL A 42 17.76 8.99 -6.11
N HIS A 43 16.88 8.25 -6.78
CA HIS A 43 17.22 7.54 -8.00
C HIS A 43 17.44 8.49 -9.18
N LYS A 44 16.54 9.49 -9.36
CA LYS A 44 16.60 10.53 -10.41
C LYS A 44 16.21 11.88 -9.84
N VAL A 45 17.03 12.90 -10.08
CA VAL A 45 16.76 14.29 -9.69
C VAL A 45 15.51 14.82 -10.38
N SER A 46 15.23 14.43 -11.63
CA SER A 46 14.06 14.88 -12.38
C SER A 46 12.71 14.57 -11.71
N LEU A 47 12.67 13.59 -10.80
CA LEU A 47 11.48 13.31 -9.99
C LEU A 47 11.30 14.28 -8.81
N PHE A 48 12.36 15.03 -8.46
CA PHE A 48 12.40 15.87 -7.26
C PHE A 48 12.71 17.34 -7.57
N GLU A 49 12.60 17.80 -8.83
CA GLU A 49 12.94 19.15 -9.24
C GLU A 49 12.26 20.23 -8.43
N LYS A 50 10.98 20.06 -8.08
CA LYS A 50 10.22 21.00 -7.27
C LYS A 50 10.76 21.21 -5.85
N TYR A 51 11.62 20.31 -5.38
CA TYR A 51 12.18 20.33 -4.03
C TYR A 51 13.61 20.89 -3.94
N GLN A 52 14.26 21.19 -5.07
CA GLN A 52 15.66 21.63 -5.11
C GLN A 52 15.92 22.95 -4.39
N SER A 53 14.89 23.82 -4.24
CA SER A 53 15.01 25.06 -3.50
C SER A 53 15.05 24.89 -1.96
N TYR A 54 14.68 23.70 -1.47
CA TYR A 54 14.58 23.39 -0.04
C TYR A 54 15.63 22.39 0.42
N PHE A 55 16.05 21.46 -0.45
CA PHE A 55 16.88 20.32 -0.09
C PHE A 55 18.10 20.18 -0.99
N GLU A 56 19.21 19.72 -0.44
CA GLU A 56 20.32 19.21 -1.23
C GLU A 56 19.94 17.83 -1.78
N ILE A 57 19.98 17.64 -3.12
CA ILE A 57 19.54 16.40 -3.76
C ILE A 57 20.72 15.74 -4.46
N ILE A 58 20.98 14.49 -4.12
CA ILE A 58 22.07 13.67 -4.69
C ILE A 58 21.46 12.50 -5.45
N GLU A 59 21.73 12.47 -6.76
CA GLU A 59 21.27 11.40 -7.65
C GLU A 59 22.19 10.18 -7.61
N LEU A 60 21.60 8.99 -7.51
CA LEU A 60 22.30 7.71 -7.59
C LEU A 60 21.63 6.79 -8.64
N PRO A 61 21.79 7.05 -9.93
CA PRO A 61 21.06 6.36 -11.01
C PRO A 61 21.43 4.88 -11.13
N GLU A 62 22.64 4.50 -10.69
CA GLU A 62 23.11 3.12 -10.72
C GLU A 62 22.44 2.22 -9.67
N SER A 63 21.79 2.79 -8.65
CA SER A 63 21.25 2.09 -7.48
C SER A 63 20.22 0.99 -7.83
N ARG A 64 19.53 1.13 -8.97
CA ARG A 64 18.50 0.20 -9.44
C ARG A 64 18.96 -0.77 -10.53
N LYS A 65 20.19 -0.65 -11.03
CA LYS A 65 20.69 -1.54 -12.10
C LYS A 65 20.74 -3.01 -11.69
N SER A 66 21.00 -3.29 -10.41
CA SER A 66 20.99 -4.65 -9.87
C SER A 66 20.89 -4.66 -8.35
N TRP A 67 20.52 -5.81 -7.80
CA TRP A 67 20.55 -6.03 -6.36
C TRP A 67 21.95 -5.84 -5.75
N PHE A 68 23.00 -6.24 -6.45
CA PHE A 68 24.40 -6.03 -6.01
C PHE A 68 24.74 -4.54 -5.91
N LYS A 69 24.29 -3.74 -6.87
CA LYS A 69 24.47 -2.28 -6.82
C LYS A 69 23.73 -1.67 -5.64
N ARG A 70 22.49 -2.09 -5.39
CA ARG A 70 21.73 -1.62 -4.24
C ARG A 70 22.45 -1.96 -2.93
N MET A 71 22.87 -3.23 -2.74
CA MET A 71 23.61 -3.67 -1.55
C MET A 71 24.93 -2.88 -1.38
N TYR A 72 25.63 -2.58 -2.48
CA TYR A 72 26.83 -1.74 -2.45
C TYR A 72 26.51 -0.35 -1.88
N TYR A 73 25.44 0.32 -2.35
CA TYR A 73 25.07 1.64 -1.84
C TYR A 73 24.71 1.60 -0.36
N GLU A 74 23.85 0.66 0.06
CA GLU A 74 23.35 0.57 1.42
C GLU A 74 24.44 0.24 2.45
N TYR A 75 25.37 -0.65 2.13
CA TYR A 75 26.31 -1.17 3.12
C TYR A 75 27.75 -0.70 2.98
N LEU A 76 28.16 -0.21 1.81
CA LEU A 76 29.52 0.25 1.58
C LEU A 76 29.58 1.75 1.27
N TYR A 77 28.81 2.22 0.28
CA TYR A 77 28.84 3.61 -0.15
C TYR A 77 28.35 4.56 0.97
N PHE A 78 27.17 4.31 1.55
CA PHE A 78 26.63 5.14 2.62
C PHE A 78 27.47 5.11 3.88
N LYS A 79 28.09 3.96 4.18
CA LYS A 79 29.07 3.88 5.29
C LYS A 79 30.27 4.80 5.05
N LYS A 80 30.82 4.79 3.80
CA LYS A 80 31.94 5.66 3.45
C LYS A 80 31.52 7.13 3.41
N TYR A 81 30.36 7.42 2.83
CA TYR A 81 29.80 8.77 2.72
C TYR A 81 29.60 9.43 4.10
N SER A 82 29.08 8.67 5.07
CA SER A 82 28.75 9.17 6.41
C SER A 82 29.95 9.25 7.36
N LYS A 83 31.09 8.59 7.06
CA LYS A 83 32.20 8.40 8.01
C LYS A 83 32.76 9.70 8.58
N ASP A 84 32.93 10.70 7.73
CA ASP A 84 33.60 11.97 8.08
C ASP A 84 32.60 13.14 8.10
N LYS A 85 31.30 12.84 8.32
CA LYS A 85 30.22 13.83 8.34
C LYS A 85 29.52 13.79 9.70
N ASP A 86 29.15 14.96 10.22
CA ASP A 86 28.31 15.09 11.41
C ASP A 86 26.84 14.97 10.99
N ILE A 87 26.35 13.72 10.91
CA ILE A 87 24.97 13.42 10.54
C ILE A 87 24.18 13.20 11.83
N TYR A 88 23.19 14.09 12.05
CA TYR A 88 22.30 14.00 13.18
C TYR A 88 21.34 12.81 13.05
N LEU A 89 20.68 12.66 11.88
CA LEU A 89 19.71 11.61 11.62
C LEU A 89 19.86 11.07 10.20
N TRP A 90 19.80 9.75 10.07
CA TRP A 90 19.67 9.06 8.81
C TRP A 90 18.31 8.38 8.71
N ILE A 91 17.50 8.75 7.70
CA ILE A 91 16.20 8.14 7.40
C ILE A 91 16.31 7.32 6.13
N SER A 92 16.02 6.02 6.20
CA SER A 92 15.89 5.15 5.03
C SER A 92 14.40 4.91 4.73
N ILE A 93 13.90 5.42 3.60
CA ILE A 93 12.47 5.28 3.20
C ILE A 93 12.28 4.13 2.20
N HIS A 94 13.00 3.01 2.33
CA HIS A 94 12.95 1.97 1.29
C HIS A 94 13.32 0.54 1.73
N ASP A 95 12.80 0.08 2.84
CA ASP A 95 12.84 -1.32 3.27
C ASP A 95 14.20 -1.89 3.68
N MET A 96 15.25 -1.11 3.74
CA MET A 96 16.59 -1.58 4.13
C MET A 96 17.22 -0.64 5.14
N THR A 97 17.82 -1.21 6.18
CA THR A 97 18.60 -0.44 7.14
C THR A 97 20.05 -0.34 6.68
N PRO A 98 20.50 0.82 6.17
CA PRO A 98 21.85 0.98 5.67
C PRO A 98 22.87 0.95 6.80
N LYS A 99 24.13 0.68 6.46
CA LYS A 99 25.25 0.83 7.39
C LYS A 99 25.81 2.25 7.27
N VAL A 100 25.56 3.07 8.29
CA VAL A 100 25.95 4.49 8.29
C VAL A 100 26.57 4.91 9.62
N HIS A 101 27.23 6.05 9.63
CA HIS A 101 27.66 6.78 10.83
C HIS A 101 26.73 7.99 10.98
N ALA A 102 25.74 7.88 11.84
CA ALA A 102 24.81 8.94 12.20
C ALA A 102 24.51 8.84 13.71
N LYS A 103 24.09 9.95 14.32
CA LYS A 103 23.71 9.94 15.74
C LYS A 103 22.44 9.14 15.96
N HIS A 104 21.46 9.29 15.04
CA HIS A 104 20.19 8.60 15.04
C HIS A 104 19.94 7.94 13.68
N GLN A 105 19.18 6.83 13.65
CA GLN A 105 18.83 6.13 12.43
C GLN A 105 17.39 5.64 12.49
N ILE A 106 16.66 5.77 11.35
CA ILE A 106 15.28 5.32 11.18
C ILE A 106 15.15 4.60 9.85
N THR A 107 14.38 3.52 9.81
CA THR A 107 14.02 2.83 8.56
C THR A 107 12.51 2.69 8.45
N TYR A 108 11.96 3.07 7.30
CA TYR A 108 10.56 2.90 6.93
C TYR A 108 10.40 1.67 6.03
N PHE A 109 9.54 0.74 6.43
CA PHE A 109 9.28 -0.50 5.72
C PHE A 109 7.93 -0.43 4.98
N HIS A 110 7.99 -0.57 3.66
CA HIS A 110 6.81 -0.54 2.78
C HIS A 110 6.28 -1.91 2.41
N ASN A 111 7.16 -2.93 2.38
CA ASN A 111 6.86 -4.19 1.73
C ASN A 111 6.43 -5.27 2.72
N PRO A 112 5.14 -5.65 2.74
CA PRO A 112 4.60 -6.63 3.68
C PRO A 112 4.84 -8.08 3.24
N THR A 113 5.55 -8.33 2.13
CA THR A 113 5.73 -9.68 1.57
C THR A 113 6.46 -10.63 2.50
N PHE A 114 7.22 -10.15 3.49
CA PHE A 114 7.86 -10.99 4.50
C PHE A 114 6.84 -11.77 5.36
N ALA A 115 5.62 -11.25 5.51
CA ALA A 115 4.52 -11.89 6.23
C ALA A 115 3.57 -12.68 5.32
N TYR A 116 3.76 -12.58 4.00
CA TYR A 116 2.93 -13.26 3.01
C TYR A 116 3.42 -14.69 2.77
N LYS A 117 2.51 -15.64 2.88
CA LYS A 117 2.77 -17.04 2.52
C LYS A 117 2.47 -17.25 1.05
N ALA A 118 3.44 -16.95 0.19
CA ALA A 118 3.30 -17.14 -1.24
C ALA A 118 3.17 -18.63 -1.60
N GLY A 119 2.25 -18.94 -2.51
CA GLY A 119 1.99 -20.28 -3.01
C GLY A 119 2.52 -20.49 -4.43
N TRP A 120 2.20 -21.66 -5.02
CA TRP A 120 2.62 -22.04 -6.38
C TRP A 120 2.08 -21.08 -7.45
N LYS A 121 0.88 -20.53 -7.26
CA LYS A 121 0.32 -19.53 -8.19
C LYS A 121 1.15 -18.24 -8.21
N ASP A 122 1.65 -17.79 -7.04
CA ASP A 122 2.54 -16.62 -6.98
C ASP A 122 3.85 -16.88 -7.74
N PHE A 123 4.41 -18.08 -7.63
CA PHE A 123 5.58 -18.47 -8.43
C PHE A 123 5.29 -18.45 -9.93
N LYS A 124 4.11 -18.95 -10.36
CA LYS A 124 3.68 -18.93 -11.76
C LYS A 124 3.60 -17.51 -12.31
N TYR A 125 2.91 -16.63 -11.59
CA TYR A 125 2.56 -15.30 -12.11
C TYR A 125 3.58 -14.21 -11.75
N ASN A 126 4.26 -14.32 -10.60
CA ASN A 126 5.22 -13.32 -10.16
C ASN A 126 6.36 -13.92 -9.32
N LYS A 127 7.36 -14.46 -10.00
CA LYS A 127 8.55 -15.05 -9.37
C LYS A 127 9.25 -14.09 -8.38
N LYS A 128 9.20 -12.76 -8.64
CA LYS A 128 9.81 -11.77 -7.75
C LYS A 128 9.07 -11.70 -6.41
N VAL A 129 7.73 -11.63 -6.41
CA VAL A 129 6.93 -11.63 -5.18
C VAL A 129 7.14 -12.93 -4.41
N PHE A 130 7.17 -14.07 -5.10
CA PHE A 130 7.47 -15.37 -4.48
C PHE A 130 8.84 -15.38 -3.81
N LEU A 131 9.90 -14.95 -4.51
CA LEU A 131 11.26 -14.87 -3.95
C LEU A 131 11.32 -13.85 -2.78
N PHE A 132 10.63 -12.73 -2.90
CA PHE A 132 10.57 -11.74 -1.84
C PHE A 132 9.92 -12.31 -0.57
N SER A 133 8.84 -13.06 -0.69
CA SER A 133 8.20 -13.70 0.47
C SER A 133 9.12 -14.67 1.21
N LEU A 134 10.07 -15.27 0.49
CA LEU A 134 11.06 -16.20 1.08
C LEU A 134 12.26 -15.48 1.71
N PHE A 135 12.77 -14.42 1.04
CA PHE A 135 14.08 -13.84 1.36
C PHE A 135 14.04 -12.48 2.06
N TYR A 136 12.98 -11.68 1.90
CA TYR A 136 12.91 -10.34 2.48
C TYR A 136 13.06 -10.33 4.01
N LYS A 137 12.55 -11.36 4.68
CA LYS A 137 12.71 -11.51 6.13
C LYS A 137 14.18 -11.54 6.59
N TYR A 138 15.09 -12.00 5.75
CA TYR A 138 16.53 -12.00 6.07
C TYR A 138 17.15 -10.64 5.81
N LEU A 139 16.75 -9.95 4.72
CA LEU A 139 17.18 -8.59 4.41
C LEU A 139 16.78 -7.62 5.52
N TYR A 140 15.56 -7.74 6.04
CA TYR A 140 15.07 -6.88 7.11
C TYR A 140 15.85 -7.02 8.42
N LYS A 141 16.46 -8.18 8.68
CA LYS A 141 17.32 -8.40 9.86
C LYS A 141 18.68 -7.72 9.77
N ILE A 142 19.14 -7.39 8.54
CA ILE A 142 20.47 -6.82 8.38
C ILE A 142 20.49 -5.41 8.96
N ASN A 143 21.32 -5.20 9.97
CA ASN A 143 21.58 -3.92 10.65
C ASN A 143 20.35 -3.26 11.30
N VAL A 144 19.20 -3.95 11.40
CA VAL A 144 17.94 -3.35 11.86
C VAL A 144 18.00 -2.77 13.28
N HIS A 145 18.80 -3.38 14.16
CA HIS A 145 18.98 -2.91 15.54
C HIS A 145 19.83 -1.64 15.68
N ALA A 146 20.36 -1.09 14.56
CA ALA A 146 20.97 0.21 14.55
C ALA A 146 19.93 1.36 14.49
N ASN A 147 18.66 1.03 14.21
CA ASN A 147 17.59 2.03 14.20
C ASN A 147 17.14 2.37 15.63
N ASP A 148 16.93 3.65 15.89
CA ASP A 148 16.17 4.12 17.05
C ASP A 148 14.71 3.73 16.91
N TYR A 149 14.17 3.91 15.69
CA TYR A 149 12.81 3.52 15.31
C TYR A 149 12.78 2.82 13.96
N VAL A 150 11.89 1.85 13.87
CA VAL A 150 11.41 1.25 12.61
C VAL A 150 9.99 1.76 12.38
N ILE A 151 9.70 2.28 11.18
CA ILE A 151 8.37 2.78 10.85
C ILE A 151 7.67 1.78 9.94
N VAL A 152 6.39 1.51 10.26
CA VAL A 152 5.47 0.67 9.48
C VAL A 152 4.12 1.36 9.37
N GLN A 153 3.25 0.90 8.47
CA GLN A 153 1.98 1.57 8.22
C GLN A 153 0.83 1.07 9.10
N GLN A 154 0.91 -0.15 9.63
CA GLN A 154 -0.20 -0.78 10.35
C GLN A 154 0.25 -1.61 11.56
N ASP A 155 -0.66 -1.80 12.51
CA ASP A 155 -0.47 -2.57 13.74
C ASP A 155 -0.12 -4.03 13.48
N TRP A 156 -0.77 -4.66 12.47
CA TRP A 156 -0.49 -6.05 12.12
C TRP A 156 0.93 -6.22 11.57
N ILE A 157 1.44 -5.21 10.84
CA ILE A 157 2.82 -5.20 10.36
C ILE A 157 3.76 -5.02 11.55
N ALA A 158 3.46 -4.09 12.47
CA ALA A 158 4.25 -3.88 13.69
C ALA A 158 4.36 -5.17 14.51
N SER A 159 3.26 -5.87 14.73
CA SER A 159 3.23 -7.16 15.44
C SER A 159 4.02 -8.26 14.73
N SER A 160 3.96 -8.28 13.40
CA SER A 160 4.72 -9.23 12.57
C SER A 160 6.21 -8.92 12.58
N MET A 161 6.59 -7.63 12.51
CA MET A 161 7.97 -7.16 12.59
C MET A 161 8.57 -7.41 13.98
N GLN A 162 7.83 -7.16 15.05
CA GLN A 162 8.26 -7.48 16.41
C GLN A 162 8.77 -8.93 16.51
N LYS A 163 7.96 -9.87 16.02
CA LYS A 163 8.30 -11.30 16.04
C LYS A 163 9.48 -11.62 15.12
N LEU A 164 9.49 -11.03 13.91
CA LEU A 164 10.54 -11.28 12.91
C LEU A 164 11.91 -10.75 13.34
N LEU A 165 11.94 -9.53 13.88
CA LEU A 165 13.16 -8.78 14.18
C LEU A 165 13.62 -8.95 15.63
N ASN A 166 12.80 -9.56 16.50
CA ASN A 166 13.00 -9.62 17.94
C ASN A 166 13.25 -8.21 18.54
N MET A 167 12.36 -7.27 18.18
CA MET A 167 12.44 -5.85 18.55
C MET A 167 11.26 -5.49 19.45
N ASP A 168 11.46 -4.62 20.43
CA ASP A 168 10.38 -4.11 21.26
C ASP A 168 9.42 -3.24 20.43
N LEU A 169 8.11 -3.36 20.66
CA LEU A 169 7.09 -2.55 20.00
C LEU A 169 7.27 -1.04 20.22
N ASN A 170 7.91 -0.63 21.32
CA ASN A 170 8.24 0.77 21.56
C ASN A 170 9.25 1.35 20.55
N HIS A 171 10.04 0.49 19.88
CA HIS A 171 10.93 0.85 18.77
C HIS A 171 10.30 0.67 17.38
N ILE A 172 9.04 0.26 17.32
CA ILE A 172 8.29 0.14 16.06
C ILE A 172 7.17 1.19 16.07
N CYS A 173 7.33 2.23 15.26
CA CYS A 173 6.34 3.29 15.13
C CYS A 173 5.34 2.97 14.01
N VAL A 174 4.05 3.04 14.31
CA VAL A 174 3.00 2.91 13.31
C VAL A 174 2.63 4.29 12.78
N MET A 175 2.88 4.53 11.50
CA MET A 175 2.52 5.76 10.80
C MET A 175 1.54 5.41 9.67
N ARG A 176 0.26 5.75 9.86
CA ARG A 176 -0.82 5.40 8.93
C ARG A 176 -0.77 6.24 7.67
N ALA A 177 -1.07 5.62 6.53
CA ALA A 177 -1.12 6.28 5.23
C ALA A 177 -2.53 6.82 4.96
N GLU A 178 -3.05 7.68 5.84
CA GLU A 178 -4.35 8.32 5.65
C GLU A 178 -4.17 9.59 4.82
N HIS A 179 -4.94 9.72 3.73
CA HIS A 179 -4.99 10.89 2.88
C HIS A 179 -6.44 11.25 2.61
N GLY A 180 -6.80 12.50 2.89
CA GLY A 180 -8.11 13.02 2.52
C GLY A 180 -8.21 13.19 0.99
N ILE A 181 -9.39 12.91 0.44
CA ILE A 181 -9.73 13.14 -0.96
C ILE A 181 -10.72 14.30 -1.04
N ASP A 182 -10.46 15.27 -1.91
CA ASP A 182 -11.48 16.27 -2.24
C ASP A 182 -12.55 15.65 -3.12
N THR A 183 -13.66 15.24 -2.50
CA THR A 183 -14.81 14.64 -3.18
C THR A 183 -15.76 15.65 -3.78
N SER A 184 -15.54 16.97 -3.59
CA SER A 184 -16.46 18.03 -4.01
C SER A 184 -16.77 18.03 -5.51
N LYS A 185 -15.77 17.73 -6.36
CA LYS A 185 -15.94 17.64 -7.82
C LYS A 185 -16.79 16.48 -8.31
N TYR A 186 -17.08 15.50 -7.46
CA TYR A 186 -17.87 14.31 -7.83
C TYR A 186 -19.32 14.36 -7.32
N GLN A 187 -19.75 15.45 -6.69
CA GLN A 187 -21.08 15.55 -6.06
C GLN A 187 -22.23 15.34 -7.05
N ASN A 188 -22.09 15.80 -8.29
CA ASN A 188 -23.11 15.69 -9.35
C ASN A 188 -23.03 14.39 -10.16
N VAL A 189 -22.17 13.47 -9.77
CA VAL A 189 -22.04 12.16 -10.43
C VAL A 189 -23.14 11.22 -9.93
N GLU A 190 -23.99 10.75 -10.82
CA GLU A 190 -25.10 9.84 -10.51
C GLU A 190 -24.66 8.38 -10.39
N LYS A 191 -25.37 7.60 -9.58
CA LYS A 191 -25.17 6.16 -9.44
C LYS A 191 -25.50 5.43 -10.77
N ILE A 192 -24.68 4.47 -11.14
CA ILE A 192 -24.93 3.61 -12.31
C ILE A 192 -25.99 2.55 -11.94
N GLN A 193 -26.87 2.22 -12.89
CA GLN A 193 -27.74 1.06 -12.82
C GLN A 193 -27.27 0.00 -13.82
N PRO A 194 -27.42 -1.28 -13.55
CA PRO A 194 -27.93 -1.92 -12.30
C PRO A 194 -26.95 -1.80 -11.11
N TYR A 195 -27.23 -2.50 -10.00
CA TYR A 195 -26.36 -2.51 -8.81
C TYR A 195 -24.92 -2.82 -9.21
N THR A 196 -23.99 -1.91 -8.92
CA THR A 196 -22.62 -1.98 -9.45
C THR A 196 -21.61 -2.25 -8.37
N PHE A 197 -20.92 -3.38 -8.46
CA PHE A 197 -19.72 -3.67 -7.69
C PHE A 197 -18.48 -3.13 -8.41
N PHE A 198 -17.54 -2.55 -7.68
CA PHE A 198 -16.32 -1.99 -8.23
C PHE A 198 -15.08 -2.49 -7.50
N PHE A 199 -14.05 -2.85 -8.25
CA PHE A 199 -12.74 -3.19 -7.70
C PHE A 199 -11.62 -2.50 -8.48
N PRO A 200 -11.12 -1.34 -8.01
CA PRO A 200 -9.96 -0.68 -8.58
C PRO A 200 -8.67 -1.30 -8.07
N SER A 201 -7.88 -1.87 -8.95
CA SER A 201 -6.56 -2.38 -8.59
C SER A 201 -5.70 -2.63 -9.82
N VAL A 202 -4.37 -2.54 -9.64
CA VAL A 202 -3.42 -3.03 -10.64
C VAL A 202 -3.39 -4.56 -10.64
N SER A 203 -3.07 -5.16 -11.78
CA SER A 203 -2.94 -6.60 -11.91
C SER A 203 -1.80 -7.13 -11.04
N ARG A 204 -2.15 -7.97 -10.06
CA ARG A 204 -1.23 -8.78 -9.25
C ARG A 204 -2.00 -10.00 -8.75
N HIS A 205 -1.40 -11.17 -8.74
CA HIS A 205 -2.08 -12.39 -8.30
C HIS A 205 -2.66 -12.26 -6.88
N PHE A 206 -1.94 -11.65 -5.95
CA PHE A 206 -2.44 -11.45 -4.58
C PHE A 206 -3.62 -10.46 -4.47
N LYS A 207 -3.95 -9.72 -5.52
CA LYS A 207 -5.15 -8.88 -5.58
C LYS A 207 -6.43 -9.70 -5.77
N ASN A 208 -6.31 -10.96 -6.21
CA ASN A 208 -7.37 -11.96 -6.16
C ASN A 208 -8.61 -11.63 -7.00
N PHE A 209 -8.40 -11.11 -8.22
CA PHE A 209 -9.50 -10.80 -9.15
C PHE A 209 -10.36 -12.02 -9.45
N GLU A 210 -9.73 -13.21 -9.52
CA GLU A 210 -10.42 -14.45 -9.84
C GLU A 210 -11.55 -14.82 -8.87
N ILE A 211 -11.44 -14.44 -7.58
CA ILE A 211 -12.50 -14.77 -6.61
C ILE A 211 -13.79 -13.99 -6.89
N ILE A 212 -13.66 -12.72 -7.32
CA ILE A 212 -14.80 -11.91 -7.71
C ILE A 212 -15.48 -12.51 -8.95
N CYS A 213 -14.67 -12.87 -9.95
CA CYS A 213 -15.16 -13.48 -11.18
C CYS A 213 -15.86 -14.82 -10.92
N GLU A 214 -15.26 -15.66 -10.05
CA GLU A 214 -15.83 -16.96 -9.68
C GLU A 214 -17.14 -16.81 -8.87
N ALA A 215 -17.18 -15.89 -7.90
CA ALA A 215 -18.39 -15.57 -7.15
C ALA A 215 -19.51 -15.08 -8.08
N THR A 216 -19.19 -14.18 -9.02
CA THR A 216 -20.13 -13.66 -10.03
C THR A 216 -20.67 -14.78 -10.91
N LYS A 217 -19.78 -15.66 -11.41
CA LYS A 217 -20.17 -16.80 -12.24
C LYS A 217 -21.13 -17.75 -11.50
N ARG A 218 -20.84 -18.05 -10.23
CA ARG A 218 -21.71 -18.88 -9.37
C ARG A 218 -23.03 -18.19 -9.09
N LEU A 219 -23.01 -16.89 -8.82
CA LEU A 219 -24.23 -16.13 -8.58
C LEU A 219 -25.16 -16.12 -9.80
N ASN A 220 -24.62 -15.99 -11.01
CA ASN A 220 -25.37 -16.02 -12.26
C ASN A 220 -26.09 -17.38 -12.53
N SER A 221 -25.65 -18.46 -11.89
CA SER A 221 -26.34 -19.77 -12.02
C SER A 221 -27.62 -19.87 -11.21
N GLU A 222 -27.83 -18.97 -10.23
CA GLU A 222 -28.97 -19.02 -9.30
C GLU A 222 -29.66 -17.66 -9.10
N PHE A 223 -29.17 -16.59 -9.75
CA PHE A 223 -29.68 -15.24 -9.57
C PHE A 223 -29.71 -14.45 -10.89
N ASN A 224 -30.66 -13.54 -11.03
CA ASN A 224 -30.79 -12.76 -12.26
C ASN A 224 -29.58 -11.82 -12.47
N GLN A 225 -28.79 -12.09 -13.49
CA GLN A 225 -27.60 -11.32 -13.85
C GLN A 225 -27.87 -9.88 -14.30
N ASP A 226 -29.10 -9.56 -14.72
CA ASP A 226 -29.46 -8.20 -15.15
C ASP A 226 -29.63 -7.22 -14.00
N LEU A 227 -29.70 -7.73 -12.76
CA LEU A 227 -29.86 -6.91 -11.56
C LEU A 227 -28.55 -6.30 -11.06
N TYR A 228 -27.41 -6.74 -11.57
CA TYR A 228 -26.12 -6.26 -11.11
C TYR A 228 -25.02 -6.37 -12.17
N GLN A 229 -23.95 -5.63 -11.94
CA GLN A 229 -22.72 -5.72 -12.73
C GLN A 229 -21.48 -5.59 -11.84
N VAL A 230 -20.36 -6.04 -12.37
CA VAL A 230 -19.04 -6.01 -11.71
C VAL A 230 -18.06 -5.30 -12.62
N VAL A 231 -17.39 -4.28 -12.12
CA VAL A 231 -16.38 -3.51 -12.86
C VAL A 231 -14.99 -3.77 -12.27
N LEU A 232 -14.11 -4.29 -13.10
CA LEU A 232 -12.74 -4.69 -12.76
C LEU A 232 -11.73 -3.95 -13.62
N THR A 233 -10.70 -3.36 -13.01
CA THR A 233 -9.72 -2.50 -13.69
C THR A 233 -8.54 -3.26 -14.30
N ILE A 234 -8.83 -4.39 -14.95
CA ILE A 234 -7.90 -5.16 -15.78
C ILE A 234 -8.59 -5.47 -17.12
N ASP A 235 -7.81 -5.66 -18.21
CA ASP A 235 -8.35 -6.07 -19.52
C ASP A 235 -7.59 -7.24 -20.16
N GLY A 236 -6.55 -7.76 -19.49
CA GLY A 236 -5.74 -8.88 -19.95
C GLY A 236 -4.49 -8.45 -20.71
N THR A 237 -4.25 -7.15 -20.88
CA THR A 237 -3.03 -6.62 -21.53
C THR A 237 -1.90 -6.36 -20.54
N GLU A 238 -2.20 -6.29 -19.23
CA GLU A 238 -1.27 -5.87 -18.19
C GLU A 238 -0.17 -6.90 -17.90
N ASP A 239 -0.55 -8.17 -17.77
CA ASP A 239 0.37 -9.28 -17.49
C ASP A 239 -0.30 -10.65 -17.72
N THR A 240 0.47 -11.73 -17.51
CA THR A 240 -0.04 -13.11 -17.70
C THR A 240 -1.20 -13.46 -16.77
N TYR A 241 -1.21 -12.92 -15.53
CA TYR A 241 -2.29 -13.15 -14.58
C TYR A 241 -3.60 -12.51 -15.05
N ALA A 242 -3.57 -11.23 -15.41
CA ALA A 242 -4.74 -10.54 -15.98
C ALA A 242 -5.27 -11.26 -17.23
N LYS A 243 -4.37 -11.64 -18.14
CA LYS A 243 -4.72 -12.39 -19.34
C LYS A 243 -5.43 -13.70 -19.01
N ASP A 244 -4.92 -14.49 -18.07
CA ASP A 244 -5.55 -15.76 -17.66
C ASP A 244 -6.93 -15.51 -17.05
N VAL A 245 -7.09 -14.50 -16.19
CA VAL A 245 -8.38 -14.13 -15.57
C VAL A 245 -9.39 -13.69 -16.63
N VAL A 246 -9.02 -12.76 -17.50
CA VAL A 246 -9.94 -12.26 -18.55
C VAL A 246 -10.35 -13.39 -19.49
N ASN A 247 -9.39 -14.21 -19.97
CA ASN A 247 -9.70 -15.34 -20.86
C ASN A 247 -10.65 -16.35 -20.20
N GLN A 248 -10.54 -16.58 -18.91
CA GLN A 248 -11.38 -17.53 -18.18
C GLN A 248 -12.81 -17.02 -17.96
N TYR A 249 -12.99 -15.69 -17.81
CA TYR A 249 -14.26 -15.11 -17.36
C TYR A 249 -14.88 -14.09 -18.33
N ASN A 250 -14.32 -13.84 -19.52
CA ASN A 250 -14.85 -12.92 -20.52
C ASN A 250 -16.24 -13.28 -21.06
N SER A 251 -16.66 -14.53 -20.89
CA SER A 251 -18.01 -15.00 -21.25
C SER A 251 -19.07 -14.70 -20.18
N VAL A 252 -18.69 -14.21 -19.00
CA VAL A 252 -19.62 -13.82 -17.94
C VAL A 252 -20.10 -12.40 -18.23
N SER A 253 -21.31 -12.26 -18.76
CA SER A 253 -21.82 -11.04 -19.42
C SER A 253 -21.88 -9.79 -18.55
N ASN A 254 -22.04 -9.94 -17.23
CA ASN A 254 -22.14 -8.85 -16.27
C ASN A 254 -20.80 -8.51 -15.56
N ILE A 255 -19.68 -9.05 -16.07
CA ILE A 255 -18.33 -8.61 -15.67
C ILE A 255 -17.77 -7.69 -16.76
N HIS A 256 -17.41 -6.47 -16.37
CA HIS A 256 -16.83 -5.46 -17.25
C HIS A 256 -15.36 -5.26 -16.92
N PHE A 257 -14.49 -5.66 -17.84
CA PHE A 257 -13.05 -5.48 -17.77
C PHE A 257 -12.69 -4.15 -18.45
N THR A 258 -12.29 -3.14 -17.67
CA THR A 258 -12.06 -1.78 -18.19
C THR A 258 -10.61 -1.50 -18.57
N GLY A 259 -9.67 -2.34 -18.13
CA GLY A 259 -8.26 -1.97 -18.09
C GLY A 259 -7.95 -0.93 -17.02
N LEU A 260 -6.72 -0.43 -17.03
CA LEU A 260 -6.25 0.54 -16.06
C LEU A 260 -6.94 1.89 -16.26
N LEU A 261 -7.56 2.40 -15.20
CA LEU A 261 -8.20 3.71 -15.16
C LEU A 261 -7.26 4.78 -14.62
N SER A 262 -7.45 6.02 -15.04
CA SER A 262 -6.86 7.18 -14.39
C SER A 262 -7.43 7.38 -12.98
N LEU A 263 -6.73 8.11 -12.11
CA LEU A 263 -7.19 8.38 -10.75
C LEU A 263 -8.55 9.08 -10.71
N ASP A 264 -8.79 10.00 -11.63
CA ASP A 264 -10.08 10.73 -11.74
C ASP A 264 -11.23 9.80 -12.16
N GLU A 265 -10.97 8.87 -13.08
CA GLU A 265 -11.95 7.83 -13.45
C GLU A 265 -12.22 6.89 -12.27
N VAL A 266 -11.21 6.48 -11.51
CA VAL A 266 -11.37 5.66 -10.30
C VAL A 266 -12.28 6.35 -9.30
N PHE A 267 -12.05 7.64 -9.01
CA PHE A 267 -12.89 8.42 -8.09
C PHE A 267 -14.32 8.61 -8.64
N THR A 268 -14.46 8.79 -9.95
CA THR A 268 -15.77 8.78 -10.61
C THR A 268 -16.49 7.44 -10.40
N TYR A 269 -15.79 6.32 -10.53
CA TYR A 269 -16.38 5.00 -10.29
C TYR A 269 -16.73 4.75 -8.82
N TYR A 270 -15.95 5.23 -7.84
CA TYR A 270 -16.38 5.16 -6.44
C TYR A 270 -17.73 5.86 -6.24
N LYS A 271 -17.91 7.05 -6.82
CA LYS A 271 -19.18 7.78 -6.71
C LYS A 271 -20.33 7.08 -7.43
N LYS A 272 -20.08 6.53 -8.62
CA LYS A 272 -21.08 5.86 -9.45
C LYS A 272 -21.50 4.50 -8.91
N SER A 273 -20.62 3.77 -8.25
CA SER A 273 -20.82 2.38 -7.86
C SER A 273 -21.71 2.24 -6.61
N SER A 274 -22.29 1.06 -6.45
CA SER A 274 -23.14 0.74 -5.30
C SER A 274 -22.34 0.13 -4.13
N CYS A 275 -21.24 -0.58 -4.43
CA CYS A 275 -20.43 -1.27 -3.42
C CYS A 275 -18.99 -1.48 -3.92
N LEU A 276 -18.01 -1.29 -3.04
CA LEU A 276 -16.64 -1.76 -3.28
C LEU A 276 -16.56 -3.25 -2.96
N ILE A 277 -15.85 -4.05 -3.79
CA ILE A 277 -15.34 -5.36 -3.37
C ILE A 277 -13.82 -5.25 -3.29
N PHE A 278 -13.22 -5.65 -2.18
CA PHE A 278 -11.78 -5.58 -1.99
C PHE A 278 -11.20 -6.91 -1.46
N PRO A 279 -10.84 -7.85 -2.36
CA PRO A 279 -10.47 -9.23 -2.04
C PRO A 279 -8.96 -9.45 -1.87
N SER A 280 -8.15 -8.40 -1.78
CA SER A 280 -6.69 -8.51 -1.76
C SER A 280 -6.18 -9.36 -0.59
N LYS A 281 -5.27 -10.31 -0.90
CA LYS A 281 -4.64 -11.19 0.11
C LYS A 281 -3.43 -10.55 0.79
N LEU A 282 -2.93 -9.46 0.23
CA LEU A 282 -1.74 -8.77 0.73
C LEU A 282 -1.82 -7.27 0.47
N GLU A 283 -1.78 -6.48 1.53
CA GLU A 283 -1.70 -5.03 1.49
C GLU A 283 -0.81 -4.49 2.60
N THR A 284 -0.24 -3.33 2.36
CA THR A 284 0.40 -2.54 3.42
C THR A 284 -0.63 -1.67 4.12
N TRP A 285 -1.56 -1.08 3.35
CA TRP A 285 -2.66 -0.26 3.85
C TRP A 285 -4.00 -0.65 3.22
N GLY A 286 -4.09 -0.71 1.89
CA GLY A 286 -5.35 -0.92 1.17
C GLY A 286 -6.03 0.41 0.87
N LEU A 287 -5.34 1.33 0.19
CA LEU A 287 -5.84 2.66 -0.17
C LEU A 287 -7.28 2.66 -0.74
N PRO A 288 -7.70 1.72 -1.62
CA PRO A 288 -9.07 1.69 -2.11
C PRO A 288 -10.14 1.59 -1.02
N ILE A 289 -9.83 1.00 0.14
CA ILE A 289 -10.76 0.98 1.28
C ILE A 289 -10.90 2.39 1.86
N SER A 290 -9.78 3.10 2.10
CA SER A 290 -9.81 4.48 2.59
C SER A 290 -10.48 5.41 1.59
N GLU A 291 -10.19 5.26 0.31
CA GLU A 291 -10.80 6.03 -0.76
C GLU A 291 -12.32 5.83 -0.82
N ALA A 292 -12.79 4.58 -0.76
CA ALA A 292 -14.23 4.27 -0.76
C ALA A 292 -14.98 4.89 0.43
N LYS A 293 -14.33 4.99 1.61
CA LYS A 293 -14.91 5.67 2.79
C LYS A 293 -15.19 7.14 2.53
N GLU A 294 -14.31 7.84 1.81
CA GLU A 294 -14.51 9.27 1.47
C GLU A 294 -15.72 9.49 0.54
N PHE A 295 -16.17 8.44 -0.15
CA PHE A 295 -17.35 8.44 -1.00
C PHE A 295 -18.60 7.81 -0.34
N ASP A 296 -18.56 7.51 0.96
CA ASP A 296 -19.63 6.84 1.70
C ASP A 296 -20.08 5.54 1.02
N LEU A 297 -19.13 4.80 0.42
CA LEU A 297 -19.43 3.62 -0.37
C LEU A 297 -19.45 2.36 0.52
N PRO A 298 -20.56 1.61 0.58
CA PRO A 298 -20.58 0.30 1.24
C PRO A 298 -19.52 -0.63 0.65
N MET A 299 -18.97 -1.54 1.47
CA MET A 299 -17.87 -2.37 1.02
C MET A 299 -17.93 -3.81 1.54
N ILE A 300 -17.58 -4.76 0.67
CA ILE A 300 -17.32 -6.16 0.98
C ILE A 300 -15.81 -6.37 0.88
N VAL A 301 -15.13 -6.59 2.01
CA VAL A 301 -13.68 -6.62 2.09
C VAL A 301 -13.17 -7.94 2.64
N ALA A 302 -11.95 -8.30 2.27
CA ALA A 302 -11.28 -9.49 2.77
C ALA A 302 -11.22 -9.50 4.31
N ASP A 303 -11.58 -10.61 4.95
CA ASP A 303 -11.43 -10.80 6.41
C ASP A 303 -9.96 -11.04 6.76
N LEU A 304 -9.16 -9.96 6.70
CA LEU A 304 -7.73 -9.97 6.98
C LEU A 304 -7.34 -8.79 7.87
N PRO A 305 -6.27 -8.94 8.66
CA PRO A 305 -5.86 -7.91 9.64
C PRO A 305 -5.71 -6.51 9.06
N TYR A 306 -5.15 -6.37 7.85
CA TYR A 306 -4.98 -5.07 7.20
C TYR A 306 -6.33 -4.40 6.92
N ALA A 307 -7.32 -5.18 6.50
CA ALA A 307 -8.63 -4.65 6.12
C ALA A 307 -9.39 -4.12 7.34
N HIS A 308 -9.37 -4.85 8.46
CA HIS A 308 -9.97 -4.38 9.72
C HIS A 308 -9.37 -3.05 10.17
N GLU A 309 -8.05 -2.90 10.08
CA GLU A 309 -7.37 -1.68 10.47
C GLU A 309 -7.66 -0.50 9.53
N THR A 310 -7.64 -0.74 8.20
CA THR A 310 -7.92 0.32 7.21
C THR A 310 -9.39 0.73 7.22
N VAL A 311 -10.31 -0.23 7.38
CA VAL A 311 -11.74 0.06 7.60
C VAL A 311 -11.89 0.94 8.84
N GLY A 312 -11.21 0.58 9.93
CA GLY A 312 -11.28 1.35 11.17
C GLY A 312 -12.69 1.34 11.75
N THR A 313 -13.20 2.53 12.07
CA THR A 313 -14.62 2.72 12.45
C THR A 313 -15.37 3.20 11.21
N TYR A 314 -16.19 2.32 10.64
CA TYR A 314 -16.97 2.61 9.44
C TYR A 314 -18.28 1.83 9.43
N ASP A 315 -19.39 2.50 9.13
CA ASP A 315 -20.68 1.87 8.90
C ASP A 315 -20.84 1.49 7.43
N GLY A 316 -21.37 0.32 7.15
CA GLY A 316 -21.53 -0.14 5.77
C GLY A 316 -20.42 -1.10 5.30
N VAL A 317 -19.85 -1.90 6.17
CA VAL A 317 -18.83 -2.91 5.82
C VAL A 317 -19.33 -4.34 6.07
N CYS A 318 -18.88 -5.24 5.21
CA CYS A 318 -19.01 -6.67 5.36
C CYS A 318 -17.66 -7.35 5.10
N PHE A 319 -17.26 -8.28 5.96
CA PHE A 319 -16.02 -9.06 5.78
C PHE A 319 -16.33 -10.42 5.19
N PHE A 320 -15.45 -10.95 4.32
CA PHE A 320 -15.60 -12.27 3.71
C PHE A 320 -14.29 -13.05 3.69
N ASP A 321 -14.36 -14.39 3.69
CA ASP A 321 -13.19 -15.25 3.55
C ASP A 321 -12.60 -15.14 2.14
N VAL A 322 -11.35 -14.67 2.04
CA VAL A 322 -10.65 -14.43 0.77
C VAL A 322 -10.40 -15.69 -0.06
N ASN A 323 -10.66 -16.87 0.48
CA ASN A 323 -10.50 -18.16 -0.20
C ASN A 323 -11.85 -18.82 -0.51
N ASP A 324 -12.97 -18.23 -0.08
CA ASP A 324 -14.31 -18.78 -0.26
C ASP A 324 -15.15 -17.91 -1.21
N ALA A 325 -15.29 -18.36 -2.47
CA ALA A 325 -16.10 -17.68 -3.46
C ALA A 325 -17.61 -17.79 -3.19
N ASP A 326 -18.08 -18.81 -2.47
CA ASP A 326 -19.48 -18.94 -2.08
C ASP A 326 -19.84 -17.97 -0.95
N ASP A 327 -18.92 -17.73 -0.01
CA ASP A 327 -19.10 -16.70 1.02
C ASP A 327 -19.20 -15.30 0.37
N LEU A 328 -18.32 -14.97 -0.58
CA LEU A 328 -18.42 -13.71 -1.33
C LEU A 328 -19.72 -13.63 -2.13
N LYS A 329 -20.11 -14.71 -2.82
CA LYS A 329 -21.35 -14.80 -3.60
C LYS A 329 -22.58 -14.48 -2.75
N GLU A 330 -22.69 -15.10 -1.58
CA GLU A 330 -23.84 -14.86 -0.67
C GLU A 330 -23.90 -13.41 -0.18
N LYS A 331 -22.75 -12.81 0.12
CA LYS A 331 -22.68 -11.40 0.53
C LYS A 331 -23.04 -10.45 -0.62
N MET A 332 -22.60 -10.73 -1.84
CA MET A 332 -23.00 -9.99 -3.04
C MET A 332 -24.51 -10.08 -3.26
N LYS A 333 -25.10 -11.27 -3.17
CA LYS A 333 -26.54 -11.50 -3.33
C LYS A 333 -27.36 -10.69 -2.34
N LYS A 334 -26.99 -10.74 -1.04
CA LYS A 334 -27.65 -9.96 0.02
C LYS A 334 -27.55 -8.45 -0.24
N ALA A 335 -26.38 -7.96 -0.65
CA ALA A 335 -26.18 -6.55 -0.99
C ALA A 335 -27.10 -6.08 -2.14
N ILE A 336 -27.21 -6.87 -3.22
CA ILE A 336 -28.11 -6.58 -4.34
C ILE A 336 -29.58 -6.53 -3.89
N LEU A 337 -29.98 -7.48 -3.04
CA LEU A 337 -31.35 -7.57 -2.49
C LEU A 337 -31.65 -6.54 -1.40
N LYS A 338 -30.63 -5.74 -1.01
CA LYS A 338 -30.71 -4.77 0.11
C LYS A 338 -31.10 -5.43 1.44
N GLU A 339 -30.69 -6.67 1.62
CA GLU A 339 -30.78 -7.37 2.89
C GLU A 339 -29.73 -6.85 3.88
N ASP A 340 -29.91 -7.13 5.15
CA ASP A 340 -28.98 -6.74 6.21
C ASP A 340 -27.66 -7.55 6.11
N VAL A 341 -26.69 -7.01 5.40
CA VAL A 341 -25.36 -7.62 5.20
C VAL A 341 -24.24 -6.72 5.70
N PHE A 342 -24.45 -5.41 5.71
CA PHE A 342 -23.49 -4.42 6.16
C PHE A 342 -23.69 -4.07 7.63
N SER A 343 -22.61 -3.82 8.32
CA SER A 343 -22.63 -3.47 9.75
C SER A 343 -21.57 -2.43 10.08
N LEU A 344 -21.67 -1.85 11.27
CA LEU A 344 -20.65 -0.98 11.83
C LEU A 344 -19.43 -1.82 12.22
N ALA A 345 -18.30 -1.58 11.59
CA ALA A 345 -17.01 -2.07 12.05
C ALA A 345 -16.38 -1.08 13.03
N THR A 346 -15.60 -1.62 13.95
CA THR A 346 -14.77 -0.83 14.86
C THR A 346 -13.40 -1.48 14.98
N TYR A 347 -12.35 -0.68 14.97
CA TYR A 347 -10.98 -1.14 15.15
C TYR A 347 -10.33 -0.40 16.32
N LYS A 348 -9.67 -1.13 17.18
CA LYS A 348 -8.90 -0.57 18.29
C LYS A 348 -7.41 -0.75 18.02
N ASN A 349 -6.68 0.35 18.01
CA ASN A 349 -5.22 0.33 17.88
C ASN A 349 -4.57 -0.56 18.93
N THR A 350 -3.62 -1.37 18.50
CA THR A 350 -2.89 -2.30 19.37
C THR A 350 -1.44 -1.90 19.60
N SER A 351 -0.86 -1.09 18.71
CA SER A 351 0.51 -0.61 18.86
C SER A 351 0.63 0.48 19.92
N PRO A 352 1.61 0.37 20.84
CA PRO A 352 1.83 1.38 21.86
C PRO A 352 2.46 2.67 21.32
N ASN A 353 3.12 2.60 20.17
CA ASN A 353 3.85 3.71 19.55
C ASN A 353 3.25 4.05 18.18
N VAL A 354 2.41 5.08 18.15
CA VAL A 354 1.77 5.60 16.93
C VAL A 354 2.29 7.01 16.70
N CYS A 355 2.79 7.26 15.50
CA CYS A 355 3.25 8.58 15.07
C CYS A 355 2.33 9.11 13.97
N LYS A 356 1.94 10.38 14.07
CA LYS A 356 1.02 11.01 13.12
C LYS A 356 1.75 11.63 11.93
N SER A 357 3.03 11.97 12.09
CA SER A 357 3.77 12.75 11.11
C SER A 357 5.29 12.54 11.23
N TRP A 358 6.01 12.87 10.18
CA TRP A 358 7.48 12.91 10.17
C TRP A 358 8.05 13.97 11.11
N ASN A 359 7.34 15.10 11.24
CA ASN A 359 7.71 16.15 12.20
C ASN A 359 7.73 15.58 13.63
N GLU A 360 6.69 14.83 14.00
CA GLU A 360 6.64 14.18 15.32
C GLU A 360 7.80 13.20 15.51
N VAL A 361 8.08 12.36 14.50
CA VAL A 361 9.18 11.37 14.55
C VAL A 361 10.54 12.05 14.69
N ILE A 362 10.81 13.08 13.89
CA ILE A 362 12.10 13.80 13.91
C ILE A 362 12.32 14.57 15.21
N THR A 363 11.25 15.12 15.76
CA THR A 363 11.35 15.95 16.98
C THR A 363 11.38 15.15 18.28
N LYS A 364 11.03 13.87 18.23
CA LYS A 364 11.16 12.93 19.37
C LYS A 364 12.60 12.43 19.62
N LEU A 365 13.52 12.60 18.65
CA LEU A 365 14.94 12.22 18.76
C LEU A 365 15.79 13.35 19.35
#